data_da3a2c61e808c32eba4e51f4ef4cbdb7
#
_entry.id   da3a2c61e808c32eba4e51f4ef4cbdb7
#
_cell.length_a   1.000
_cell.length_b   1.000
_cell.length_c   1.000
_cell.angle_alpha   90.00
_cell.angle_beta   90.00
_cell.angle_gamma   90.00
#
_symmetry.space_group_name_H-M   'P 1'
#
loop_
_entity.id
_entity.type
_entity.pdbx_description
1 polymer ?
#
loop_
_entity_poly.entity_id
_entity_poly.type
_entity_poly.pdbx_seq_one_letter_code
_entity_poly.pdbx_strand_id
1 'polypeptide(L)'
;MSTSKRIRLTPGQLMVHLGLLLLVVLWILPTVGLLVSSFRDKDQLAATGWWTALSTSVQNGQGRTGTSEQMVETGGKFVIAGNLLDDSKRTILTFNTNFRDLTAYKAGEVLTFKDQSQIRVEADGSYHWESAQPIEEKRGKRIFFVAESPPTFTLDNYIEVLASEGIGQSFLNTFVVTIPATVIPITIAAFAAYAFAWMRFPGRQFLF
;
A
#
# COMPACT_ATOMS: atom_id res chain seq x y z
N MET A 1 -54.00 2.38 -6.54
CA MET A 1 -53.41 1.02 -6.62
C MET A 1 -52.36 1.02 -7.72
N SER A 2 -51.11 1.09 -7.34
CA SER A 2 -49.98 1.06 -8.28
C SER A 2 -49.63 -0.40 -8.52
N THR A 3 -49.93 -0.89 -9.71
CA THR A 3 -49.53 -2.25 -10.16
C THR A 3 -48.04 -2.25 -10.48
N SER A 4 -47.26 -2.78 -9.56
CA SER A 4 -45.83 -3.07 -9.78
C SER A 4 -45.72 -4.06 -10.96
N LYS A 5 -45.33 -3.55 -12.12
CA LYS A 5 -45.02 -4.35 -13.30
C LYS A 5 -43.75 -5.16 -13.01
N ARG A 6 -43.89 -6.43 -12.64
CA ARG A 6 -42.74 -7.36 -12.55
C ARG A 6 -42.09 -7.50 -13.92
N ILE A 7 -40.90 -6.95 -14.08
CA ILE A 7 -40.09 -7.08 -15.29
C ILE A 7 -39.69 -8.57 -15.37
N ARG A 8 -40.31 -9.35 -16.26
CA ARG A 8 -39.89 -10.72 -16.57
C ARG A 8 -38.80 -10.63 -17.64
N LEU A 9 -37.57 -10.81 -17.25
CA LEU A 9 -36.46 -10.90 -18.20
C LEU A 9 -36.59 -12.18 -19.02
N THR A 10 -36.55 -12.06 -20.35
CA THR A 10 -36.43 -13.23 -21.23
C THR A 10 -35.05 -13.81 -21.17
N PRO A 11 -34.84 -15.11 -21.44
CA PRO A 11 -33.50 -15.71 -21.44
C PRO A 11 -32.48 -14.97 -22.33
N GLY A 12 -32.91 -14.47 -23.49
CA GLY A 12 -32.06 -13.66 -24.36
C GLY A 12 -31.63 -12.32 -23.74
N GLN A 13 -32.57 -11.61 -23.06
CA GLN A 13 -32.24 -10.39 -22.32
C GLN A 13 -31.28 -10.65 -21.18
N LEU A 14 -31.42 -11.77 -20.46
CA LEU A 14 -30.51 -12.17 -19.42
C LEU A 14 -29.09 -12.38 -19.95
N MET A 15 -28.93 -13.09 -21.07
CA MET A 15 -27.62 -13.28 -21.72
C MET A 15 -26.98 -11.96 -22.11
N VAL A 16 -27.74 -11.04 -22.69
CA VAL A 16 -27.22 -9.71 -23.07
C VAL A 16 -26.77 -8.93 -21.83
N HIS A 17 -27.56 -8.94 -20.76
CA HIS A 17 -27.18 -8.22 -19.51
C HIS A 17 -25.95 -8.86 -18.86
N LEU A 18 -25.83 -10.18 -18.85
CA LEU A 18 -24.64 -10.86 -18.34
C LEU A 18 -23.40 -10.54 -19.18
N GLY A 19 -23.54 -10.54 -20.51
CA GLY A 19 -22.46 -10.16 -21.42
C GLY A 19 -22.00 -8.71 -21.21
N LEU A 20 -22.94 -7.78 -21.09
CA LEU A 20 -22.63 -6.38 -20.77
C LEU A 20 -21.98 -6.22 -19.39
N LEU A 21 -22.50 -6.91 -18.38
CA LEU A 21 -21.92 -6.89 -17.04
C LEU A 21 -20.49 -7.39 -17.04
N LEU A 22 -20.24 -8.54 -17.71
CA LEU A 22 -18.89 -9.09 -17.82
C LEU A 22 -17.93 -8.14 -18.52
N LEU A 23 -18.37 -7.51 -19.59
CA LEU A 23 -17.56 -6.52 -20.32
C LEU A 23 -17.26 -5.30 -19.45
N VAL A 24 -18.25 -4.77 -18.72
CA VAL A 24 -18.07 -3.64 -17.80
C VAL A 24 -17.11 -4.00 -16.68
N VAL A 25 -17.26 -5.18 -16.06
CA VAL A 25 -16.36 -5.66 -15.02
C VAL A 25 -14.94 -5.77 -15.55
N LEU A 26 -14.76 -6.37 -16.75
CA LEU A 26 -13.44 -6.51 -17.35
C LEU A 26 -12.74 -5.15 -17.59
N TRP A 27 -13.51 -4.14 -17.98
CA TRP A 27 -12.99 -2.78 -18.21
C TRP A 27 -12.68 -2.02 -16.92
N ILE A 28 -13.49 -2.20 -15.88
CA ILE A 28 -13.31 -1.53 -14.59
C ILE A 28 -12.19 -2.17 -13.77
N LEU A 29 -11.95 -3.46 -13.92
CA LEU A 29 -11.02 -4.24 -13.11
C LEU A 29 -9.59 -3.65 -13.06
N PRO A 30 -8.96 -3.22 -14.16
CA PRO A 30 -7.65 -2.58 -14.11
C PRO A 30 -7.67 -1.25 -13.32
N THR A 31 -8.73 -0.45 -13.49
CA THR A 31 -8.88 0.84 -12.82
C THR A 31 -9.06 0.66 -11.31
N VAL A 32 -9.89 -0.30 -10.90
CA VAL A 32 -10.06 -0.66 -9.49
C VAL A 32 -8.76 -1.20 -8.91
N GLY A 33 -8.03 -2.03 -9.67
CA GLY A 33 -6.74 -2.53 -9.26
C GLY A 33 -5.72 -1.42 -9.01
N LEU A 34 -5.63 -0.44 -9.88
CA LEU A 34 -4.78 0.74 -9.70
C LEU A 34 -5.22 1.57 -8.49
N LEU A 35 -6.53 1.80 -8.35
CA LEU A 35 -7.07 2.54 -7.20
C LEU A 35 -6.74 1.86 -5.87
N VAL A 36 -6.99 0.56 -5.76
CA VAL A 36 -6.64 -0.21 -4.54
C VAL A 36 -5.14 -0.17 -4.28
N SER A 37 -4.32 -0.35 -5.33
CA SER A 37 -2.86 -0.31 -5.22
C SER A 37 -2.35 1.04 -4.76
N SER A 38 -2.97 2.15 -5.16
CA SER A 38 -2.51 3.50 -4.80
C SER A 38 -2.60 3.81 -3.31
N PHE A 39 -3.45 3.10 -2.57
CA PHE A 39 -3.58 3.23 -1.10
C PHE A 39 -2.73 2.22 -0.32
N ARG A 40 -2.10 1.26 -0.99
CA ARG A 40 -1.30 0.24 -0.31
C ARG A 40 0.10 0.75 0.01
N ASP A 41 0.64 0.22 1.10
CA ASP A 41 2.04 0.41 1.45
C ASP A 41 2.98 -0.11 0.35
N LYS A 42 4.12 0.55 0.15
CA LYS A 42 5.10 0.25 -0.91
C LYS A 42 5.65 -1.17 -0.81
N ASP A 43 5.95 -1.63 0.39
CA ASP A 43 6.50 -2.96 0.63
C ASP A 43 5.49 -4.06 0.28
N GLN A 44 4.22 -3.83 0.58
CA GLN A 44 3.14 -4.74 0.23
C GLN A 44 2.86 -4.77 -1.28
N LEU A 45 2.99 -3.62 -1.96
CA LEU A 45 2.87 -3.53 -3.41
C LEU A 45 3.95 -4.32 -4.14
N ALA A 46 5.18 -4.28 -3.63
CA ALA A 46 6.31 -5.00 -4.21
C ALA A 46 6.20 -6.52 -4.06
N ALA A 47 5.51 -6.99 -3.03
CA ALA A 47 5.44 -8.42 -2.68
C ALA A 47 4.21 -9.13 -3.24
N THR A 48 3.06 -8.44 -3.37
CA THR A 48 1.77 -9.07 -3.70
C THR A 48 0.91 -8.22 -4.62
N GLY A 49 0.01 -8.86 -5.39
CA GLY A 49 -0.93 -8.17 -6.26
C GLY A 49 -2.08 -7.48 -5.50
N TRP A 50 -2.80 -6.57 -6.16
CA TRP A 50 -3.90 -5.81 -5.57
C TRP A 50 -5.07 -6.68 -5.09
N TRP A 51 -5.25 -7.88 -5.66
CA TRP A 51 -6.30 -8.83 -5.25
C TRP A 51 -6.08 -9.44 -3.86
N THR A 52 -4.87 -9.32 -3.31
CA THR A 52 -4.55 -9.70 -1.93
C THR A 52 -4.54 -8.50 -0.97
N ALA A 53 -5.03 -7.34 -1.41
CA ALA A 53 -4.98 -6.11 -0.62
C ALA A 53 -5.67 -6.19 0.74
N LEU A 54 -6.65 -7.08 0.89
CA LEU A 54 -7.37 -7.31 2.15
C LEU A 54 -6.85 -8.52 2.93
N SER A 55 -5.81 -9.18 2.42
CA SER A 55 -5.23 -10.35 3.06
C SER A 55 -3.91 -9.99 3.72
N THR A 56 -3.61 -10.68 4.81
CA THR A 56 -2.30 -10.60 5.46
C THR A 56 -1.23 -11.12 4.50
N SER A 57 -0.12 -10.43 4.40
CA SER A 57 1.01 -10.80 3.56
C SER A 57 2.16 -11.33 4.41
N VAL A 58 2.77 -12.41 3.96
CA VAL A 58 3.98 -12.98 4.58
C VAL A 58 5.18 -12.58 3.73
N GLN A 59 6.17 -11.96 4.33
CA GLN A 59 7.34 -11.44 3.65
C GLN A 59 8.62 -11.83 4.36
N ASN A 60 9.66 -12.08 3.57
CA ASN A 60 10.99 -12.27 4.09
C ASN A 60 11.63 -10.90 4.34
N GLY A 61 12.22 -10.75 5.51
CA GLY A 61 12.92 -9.54 5.91
C GLY A 61 14.34 -9.86 6.41
N GLN A 62 15.11 -8.80 6.56
CA GLN A 62 16.39 -8.86 7.23
C GLN A 62 16.57 -7.64 8.11
N GLY A 63 17.17 -7.83 9.26
CA GLY A 63 17.56 -6.78 10.18
C GLY A 63 18.99 -6.98 10.64
N ARG A 64 19.54 -6.01 11.36
CA ARG A 64 20.82 -6.13 12.04
C ARG A 64 20.66 -5.90 13.53
N THR A 65 21.37 -6.70 14.31
CA THR A 65 21.49 -6.44 15.76
C THR A 65 22.31 -5.17 16.00
N GLY A 66 22.27 -4.67 17.20
CA GLY A 66 23.18 -3.63 17.67
C GLY A 66 24.65 -4.08 17.62
N THR A 67 25.50 -3.12 17.81
CA THR A 67 26.96 -3.29 17.85
C THR A 67 27.45 -3.44 19.29
N SER A 68 28.73 -3.81 19.44
CA SER A 68 29.38 -3.89 20.75
C SER A 68 29.34 -2.58 21.56
N GLU A 69 29.15 -1.43 20.92
CA GLU A 69 29.00 -0.14 21.60
C GLU A 69 27.67 0.00 22.35
N GLN A 70 26.65 -0.76 21.96
CA GLN A 70 25.33 -0.79 22.59
C GLN A 70 25.18 -1.89 23.64
N MET A 71 26.28 -2.59 23.94
CA MET A 71 26.31 -3.66 24.90
C MET A 71 26.19 -3.13 26.32
N VAL A 72 25.33 -3.76 27.10
CA VAL A 72 25.12 -3.46 28.51
C VAL A 72 25.45 -4.70 29.33
N GLU A 73 26.22 -4.53 30.41
CA GLU A 73 26.47 -5.60 31.36
C GLU A 73 25.34 -5.65 32.40
N THR A 74 24.65 -6.77 32.45
CA THR A 74 23.54 -6.99 33.38
C THR A 74 23.68 -8.37 34.03
N GLY A 75 23.83 -8.40 35.37
CA GLY A 75 23.91 -9.67 36.12
C GLY A 75 25.07 -10.59 35.74
N GLY A 76 26.23 -10.03 35.33
CA GLY A 76 27.42 -10.79 34.94
C GLY A 76 27.33 -11.40 33.53
N LYS A 77 26.35 -10.97 32.73
CA LYS A 77 26.23 -11.28 31.29
C LYS A 77 26.26 -9.98 30.49
N PHE A 78 26.76 -10.10 29.27
CA PHE A 78 26.76 -9.05 28.29
C PHE A 78 25.52 -9.18 27.40
N VAL A 79 24.73 -8.11 27.32
CA VAL A 79 23.44 -8.11 26.60
C VAL A 79 23.43 -6.99 25.56
N ILE A 80 22.99 -7.32 24.36
CA ILE A 80 22.64 -6.36 23.31
C ILE A 80 21.15 -6.53 23.01
N ALA A 81 20.37 -5.48 23.24
CA ALA A 81 18.93 -5.49 22.98
C ALA A 81 18.57 -4.42 21.94
N GLY A 82 17.49 -4.64 21.21
CA GLY A 82 17.00 -3.70 20.22
C GLY A 82 15.74 -4.24 19.53
N ASN A 83 15.39 -3.65 18.40
CA ASN A 83 14.29 -4.11 17.56
C ASN A 83 14.79 -4.31 16.12
N LEU A 84 14.36 -5.39 15.47
CA LEU A 84 14.68 -5.73 14.08
C LEU A 84 13.68 -5.13 13.09
N LEU A 85 12.50 -4.72 13.57
CA LEU A 85 11.44 -4.14 12.78
C LEU A 85 11.43 -2.62 12.93
N ASP A 86 11.45 -1.91 11.80
CA ASP A 86 11.27 -0.45 11.78
C ASP A 86 9.79 -0.08 11.95
N ASP A 87 8.88 -1.00 11.69
CA ASP A 87 7.43 -0.81 11.80
C ASP A 87 6.81 -1.78 12.81
N SER A 88 6.09 -1.24 13.78
CA SER A 88 5.41 -1.99 14.83
C SER A 88 4.21 -2.82 14.36
N LYS A 89 3.80 -2.69 13.10
CA LYS A 89 2.65 -3.42 12.54
C LYS A 89 2.99 -4.82 12.04
N ARG A 90 4.27 -5.12 11.89
CA ARG A 90 4.73 -6.44 11.44
C ARG A 90 4.91 -7.38 12.62
N THR A 91 4.65 -8.67 12.40
CA THR A 91 4.85 -9.71 13.41
C THR A 91 5.83 -10.74 12.88
N ILE A 92 6.94 -10.95 13.57
CA ILE A 92 7.91 -11.99 13.19
C ILE A 92 7.34 -13.36 13.55
N LEU A 93 7.30 -14.25 12.58
CA LEU A 93 6.87 -15.64 12.74
C LEU A 93 8.06 -16.57 13.03
N THR A 94 9.11 -16.43 12.22
CA THR A 94 10.32 -17.24 12.30
C THR A 94 11.55 -16.41 11.99
N PHE A 95 12.71 -16.85 12.48
CA PHE A 95 13.97 -16.15 12.23
C PHE A 95 15.16 -17.14 12.16
N ASN A 96 16.25 -16.67 11.54
CA ASN A 96 17.54 -17.35 11.53
C ASN A 96 18.66 -16.37 11.15
N THR A 97 19.89 -16.77 11.37
CA THR A 97 21.09 -16.09 10.85
C THR A 97 21.48 -16.55 9.45
N ASN A 98 20.88 -17.64 8.96
CA ASN A 98 21.10 -18.19 7.63
C ASN A 98 19.90 -17.88 6.73
N PHE A 99 20.14 -17.15 5.61
CA PHE A 99 19.09 -16.81 4.67
C PHE A 99 18.50 -18.02 3.90
N ARG A 100 19.19 -19.17 3.91
CA ARG A 100 18.73 -20.37 3.20
C ARG A 100 17.67 -21.15 3.99
N ASP A 101 17.58 -20.90 5.29
CA ASP A 101 16.61 -21.55 6.16
C ASP A 101 16.02 -20.51 7.12
N LEU A 102 14.97 -19.83 6.69
CA LEU A 102 14.32 -18.77 7.45
C LEU A 102 13.34 -19.30 8.50
N THR A 103 13.06 -20.60 8.47
CA THR A 103 12.02 -21.22 9.30
C THR A 103 12.58 -22.03 10.47
N ALA A 104 13.88 -21.99 10.69
CA ALA A 104 14.55 -22.84 11.68
C ALA A 104 14.12 -22.56 13.13
N TYR A 105 13.86 -21.29 13.46
CA TYR A 105 13.47 -20.87 14.81
C TYR A 105 12.19 -20.04 14.76
N LYS A 106 11.24 -20.34 15.64
CA LYS A 106 10.04 -19.53 15.80
C LYS A 106 10.33 -18.30 16.66
N ALA A 107 9.55 -17.27 16.51
CA ALA A 107 9.60 -16.12 17.41
C ALA A 107 9.46 -16.56 18.88
N GLY A 108 10.31 -16.04 19.75
CA GLY A 108 10.41 -16.44 21.16
C GLY A 108 11.35 -17.61 21.42
N GLU A 109 11.79 -18.37 20.41
CA GLU A 109 12.80 -19.42 20.58
C GLU A 109 14.22 -18.84 20.71
N VAL A 110 15.11 -19.60 21.31
CA VAL A 110 16.50 -19.21 21.53
C VAL A 110 17.40 -19.87 20.50
N LEU A 111 18.10 -19.07 19.73
CA LEU A 111 19.16 -19.52 18.84
C LEU A 111 20.51 -19.40 19.57
N THR A 112 21.22 -20.51 19.69
CA THR A 112 22.55 -20.54 20.30
C THR A 112 23.63 -20.57 19.23
N PHE A 113 24.57 -19.63 19.32
CA PHE A 113 25.72 -19.54 18.42
C PHE A 113 26.86 -20.50 18.83
N LYS A 114 27.85 -20.62 17.96
CA LYS A 114 29.03 -21.47 18.21
C LYS A 114 29.88 -20.98 19.39
N ASP A 115 29.84 -19.71 19.70
CA ASP A 115 30.49 -19.04 20.82
C ASP A 115 29.68 -19.12 22.13
N GLN A 116 28.63 -19.93 22.15
CA GLN A 116 27.69 -20.13 23.25
C GLN A 116 26.84 -18.87 23.57
N SER A 117 26.96 -17.77 22.81
CA SER A 117 26.04 -16.67 22.94
C SER A 117 24.65 -17.05 22.44
N GLN A 118 23.62 -16.46 23.00
CA GLN A 118 22.23 -16.79 22.74
C GLN A 118 21.46 -15.56 22.28
N ILE A 119 20.70 -15.71 21.21
CA ILE A 119 19.78 -14.66 20.77
C ILE A 119 18.34 -15.19 20.78
N ARG A 120 17.45 -14.37 21.31
CA ARG A 120 16.01 -14.57 21.25
C ARG A 120 15.42 -13.38 20.48
N VAL A 121 14.53 -13.67 19.53
CA VAL A 121 13.79 -12.67 18.79
C VAL A 121 12.31 -12.89 19.07
N GLU A 122 11.64 -11.86 19.58
CA GLU A 122 10.22 -11.90 19.89
C GLU A 122 9.36 -11.55 18.66
N ALA A 123 8.07 -11.84 18.76
CA ALA A 123 7.13 -11.60 17.67
C ALA A 123 6.98 -10.13 17.27
N ASP A 124 7.19 -9.20 18.20
CA ASP A 124 7.18 -7.75 17.98
C ASP A 124 8.47 -7.18 17.36
N GLY A 125 9.43 -8.09 17.04
CA GLY A 125 10.73 -7.72 16.49
C GLY A 125 11.78 -7.36 17.52
N SER A 126 11.43 -7.27 18.80
CA SER A 126 12.41 -7.06 19.85
C SER A 126 13.34 -8.26 19.95
N TYR A 127 14.61 -8.02 20.22
CA TYR A 127 15.57 -9.09 20.40
C TYR A 127 16.45 -8.85 21.62
N HIS A 128 16.87 -9.94 22.22
CA HIS A 128 17.84 -9.98 23.31
C HIS A 128 18.96 -10.95 22.92
N TRP A 129 20.17 -10.42 22.83
CA TRP A 129 21.37 -11.20 22.54
C TRP A 129 22.26 -11.21 23.78
N GLU A 130 22.40 -12.36 24.41
CA GLU A 130 23.15 -12.57 25.65
C GLU A 130 24.42 -13.38 25.42
N SER A 131 25.47 -13.01 26.13
CA SER A 131 26.74 -13.75 26.15
C SER A 131 27.39 -13.69 27.53
N ALA A 132 28.11 -14.77 27.90
CA ALA A 132 28.96 -14.78 29.07
C ALA A 132 30.29 -14.01 28.88
N GLN A 133 30.66 -13.77 27.62
CA GLN A 133 31.85 -13.00 27.24
C GLN A 133 31.45 -11.74 26.46
N PRO A 134 32.30 -10.71 26.44
CA PRO A 134 32.01 -9.51 25.65
C PRO A 134 31.77 -9.87 24.17
N ILE A 135 30.70 -9.32 23.61
CA ILE A 135 30.30 -9.55 22.21
C ILE A 135 31.11 -8.60 21.34
N GLU A 136 32.07 -9.12 20.57
CA GLU A 136 32.88 -8.35 19.63
C GLU A 136 32.22 -8.25 18.25
N GLU A 137 31.15 -7.48 18.11
CA GLU A 137 30.44 -7.32 16.84
C GLU A 137 30.43 -5.82 16.42
N LYS A 138 31.27 -5.48 15.44
CA LYS A 138 31.44 -4.09 15.00
C LYS A 138 30.32 -3.58 14.07
N ARG A 139 29.62 -4.47 13.37
CA ARG A 139 28.63 -4.10 12.35
C ARG A 139 27.21 -4.58 12.62
N GLY A 140 27.00 -5.22 13.76
CA GLY A 140 25.75 -5.93 14.06
C GLY A 140 25.57 -7.19 13.20
N LYS A 141 25.05 -8.24 13.81
CA LYS A 141 24.80 -9.54 13.17
C LYS A 141 23.55 -9.47 12.33
N ARG A 142 23.58 -10.04 11.13
CA ARG A 142 22.39 -10.11 10.27
C ARG A 142 21.48 -11.21 10.79
N ILE A 143 20.22 -10.86 10.97
CA ILE A 143 19.12 -11.75 11.27
C ILE A 143 18.16 -11.69 10.10
N PHE A 144 17.83 -12.84 9.57
CA PHE A 144 16.81 -13.00 8.54
C PHE A 144 15.54 -13.50 9.21
N PHE A 145 14.41 -13.03 8.81
CA PHE A 145 13.14 -13.41 9.42
C PHE A 145 12.02 -13.48 8.38
N VAL A 146 10.99 -14.22 8.74
CA VAL A 146 9.71 -14.22 8.03
C VAL A 146 8.75 -13.44 8.90
N ALA A 147 8.21 -12.37 8.37
CA ALA A 147 7.25 -11.53 9.08
C ALA A 147 5.90 -11.52 8.38
N GLU A 148 4.86 -11.52 9.18
CA GLU A 148 3.49 -11.32 8.78
C GLU A 148 3.14 -9.83 8.90
N SER A 149 2.57 -9.27 7.83
CA SER A 149 2.15 -7.88 7.76
C SER A 149 0.64 -7.83 7.48
N PRO A 150 -0.17 -7.27 8.39
CA PRO A 150 -1.59 -7.08 8.12
C PRO A 150 -1.79 -6.11 6.96
N PRO A 151 -2.96 -6.12 6.31
CA PRO A 151 -3.26 -5.16 5.25
C PRO A 151 -3.19 -3.73 5.80
N THR A 152 -2.34 -2.92 5.20
CA THR A 152 -2.18 -1.50 5.55
C THR A 152 -2.57 -0.62 4.37
N PHE A 153 -3.41 0.38 4.66
CA PHE A 153 -3.79 1.41 3.71
C PHE A 153 -3.26 2.75 4.19
N THR A 154 -2.59 3.47 3.29
CA THR A 154 -1.94 4.75 3.59
C THR A 154 -2.15 5.73 2.44
N LEU A 155 -2.03 7.01 2.74
CA LEU A 155 -1.98 8.10 1.77
C LEU A 155 -0.54 8.54 1.47
N ASP A 156 0.46 7.88 2.03
CA ASP A 156 1.86 8.30 1.93
C ASP A 156 2.34 8.36 0.48
N ASN A 157 1.87 7.44 -0.37
CA ASN A 157 2.17 7.48 -1.81
C ASN A 157 1.73 8.79 -2.46
N TYR A 158 0.55 9.31 -2.08
CA TYR A 158 0.03 10.58 -2.58
C TYR A 158 0.80 11.77 -2.01
N ILE A 159 1.09 11.73 -0.71
CA ILE A 159 1.85 12.79 -0.03
C ILE A 159 3.24 12.88 -0.65
N GLU A 160 3.93 11.77 -0.84
CA GLU A 160 5.27 11.74 -1.41
C GLU A 160 5.29 12.26 -2.86
N VAL A 161 4.33 11.84 -3.69
CA VAL A 161 4.21 12.33 -5.06
C VAL A 161 3.92 13.82 -5.09
N LEU A 162 2.98 14.32 -4.28
CA LEU A 162 2.64 15.74 -4.24
C LEU A 162 3.73 16.61 -3.62
N ALA A 163 4.51 16.07 -2.69
CA ALA A 163 5.63 16.75 -2.06
C ALA A 163 6.90 16.73 -2.92
N SER A 164 6.97 15.85 -3.93
CA SER A 164 8.12 15.83 -4.84
C SER A 164 8.20 17.10 -5.67
N GLU A 165 9.43 17.50 -6.01
CA GLU A 165 9.74 18.79 -6.65
C GLU A 165 8.89 19.06 -7.90
N GLY A 166 8.07 20.12 -7.85
CA GLY A 166 7.28 20.64 -8.97
C GLY A 166 6.00 19.89 -9.31
N ILE A 167 5.78 18.66 -8.81
CA ILE A 167 4.57 17.88 -9.17
C ILE A 167 3.33 18.49 -8.53
N GLY A 168 3.36 18.84 -7.26
CA GLY A 168 2.24 19.50 -6.58
C GLY A 168 1.86 20.83 -7.25
N GLN A 169 2.85 21.63 -7.63
CA GLN A 169 2.63 22.88 -8.35
C GLN A 169 2.03 22.64 -9.74
N SER A 170 2.53 21.67 -10.49
CA SER A 170 2.02 21.30 -11.81
C SER A 170 0.57 20.79 -11.74
N PHE A 171 0.25 20.04 -10.69
CA PHE A 171 -1.10 19.57 -10.42
C PHE A 171 -2.06 20.74 -10.19
N LEU A 172 -1.70 21.69 -9.32
CA LEU A 172 -2.49 22.90 -9.09
C LEU A 172 -2.66 23.74 -10.36
N ASN A 173 -1.58 23.94 -11.13
CA ASN A 173 -1.63 24.67 -12.39
C ASN A 173 -2.59 24.03 -13.39
N THR A 174 -2.65 22.71 -13.44
CA THR A 174 -3.60 21.98 -14.29
C THR A 174 -5.04 22.37 -13.95
N PHE A 175 -5.40 22.43 -12.67
CA PHE A 175 -6.75 22.88 -12.26
C PHE A 175 -7.01 24.34 -12.62
N VAL A 176 -6.05 25.21 -12.36
CA VAL A 176 -6.16 26.64 -12.65
C VAL A 176 -6.41 26.92 -14.14
N VAL A 177 -5.83 26.09 -15.01
CA VAL A 177 -6.03 26.21 -16.47
C VAL A 177 -7.29 25.49 -16.93
N THR A 178 -7.50 24.24 -16.48
CA THR A 178 -8.58 23.39 -17.01
C THR A 178 -9.96 23.87 -16.60
N ILE A 179 -10.14 24.33 -15.37
CA ILE A 179 -11.44 24.77 -14.88
C ILE A 179 -11.95 25.97 -15.69
N PRO A 180 -11.20 27.08 -15.83
CA PRO A 180 -11.64 28.20 -16.65
C PRO A 180 -11.79 27.84 -18.15
N ALA A 181 -10.84 27.05 -18.69
CA ALA A 181 -10.89 26.63 -20.09
C ALA A 181 -12.12 25.76 -20.41
N THR A 182 -12.72 25.13 -19.42
CA THR A 182 -13.95 24.33 -19.57
C THR A 182 -15.19 25.17 -19.28
N VAL A 183 -15.19 25.86 -18.14
CA VAL A 183 -16.38 26.62 -17.67
C VAL A 183 -16.71 27.80 -18.57
N ILE A 184 -15.70 28.58 -19.03
CA ILE A 184 -15.94 29.78 -19.84
C ILE A 184 -16.60 29.43 -21.17
N PRO A 185 -16.09 28.52 -22.02
CA PRO A 185 -16.73 28.13 -23.26
C PRO A 185 -18.14 27.55 -23.09
N ILE A 186 -18.34 26.69 -22.07
CA ILE A 186 -19.65 26.11 -21.78
C ILE A 186 -20.64 27.20 -21.40
N THR A 187 -20.24 28.16 -20.58
CA THR A 187 -21.09 29.30 -20.18
C THR A 187 -21.46 30.15 -21.37
N ILE A 188 -20.48 30.49 -22.23
CA ILE A 188 -20.74 31.26 -23.47
C ILE A 188 -21.68 30.47 -24.39
N ALA A 189 -21.45 29.18 -24.57
CA ALA A 189 -22.30 28.33 -25.38
C ALA A 189 -23.73 28.23 -24.83
N ALA A 190 -23.91 28.17 -23.52
CA ALA A 190 -25.22 28.16 -22.86
C ALA A 190 -25.97 29.48 -23.09
N PHE A 191 -25.30 30.61 -22.93
CA PHE A 191 -25.91 31.93 -23.24
C PHE A 191 -26.24 32.07 -24.74
N ALA A 192 -25.37 31.65 -25.63
CA ALA A 192 -25.64 31.64 -27.05
C ALA A 192 -26.85 30.74 -27.38
N ALA A 193 -26.89 29.53 -26.84
CA ALA A 193 -28.04 28.64 -27.04
C ALA A 193 -29.34 29.22 -26.49
N TYR A 194 -29.31 29.90 -25.35
CA TYR A 194 -30.45 30.59 -24.79
C TYR A 194 -30.92 31.73 -25.74
N ALA A 195 -29.99 32.57 -26.23
CA ALA A 195 -30.30 33.65 -27.15
C ALA A 195 -30.92 33.10 -28.45
N PHE A 196 -30.36 32.02 -29.02
CA PHE A 196 -30.90 31.37 -30.21
C PHE A 196 -32.28 30.75 -29.99
N ALA A 197 -32.54 30.19 -28.80
CA ALA A 197 -33.82 29.55 -28.51
C ALA A 197 -34.96 30.57 -28.25
N TRP A 198 -34.66 31.61 -27.46
CA TRP A 198 -35.71 32.49 -26.90
C TRP A 198 -35.73 33.92 -27.44
N MET A 199 -34.62 34.42 -28.02
CA MET A 199 -34.52 35.78 -28.50
C MET A 199 -34.76 35.85 -30.01
N ARG A 200 -35.47 36.89 -30.48
CA ARG A 200 -35.64 37.20 -31.90
C ARG A 200 -34.67 38.31 -32.28
N PHE A 201 -33.65 38.00 -33.08
CA PHE A 201 -32.68 38.98 -33.56
C PHE A 201 -32.45 38.81 -35.07
N PRO A 202 -32.11 39.91 -35.78
CA PRO A 202 -31.82 39.83 -37.20
C PRO A 202 -30.59 38.96 -37.47
N GLY A 203 -30.66 38.12 -38.51
CA GLY A 203 -29.58 37.20 -38.84
C GLY A 203 -29.62 35.83 -38.17
N ARG A 204 -30.55 35.53 -37.25
CA ARG A 204 -30.70 34.24 -36.60
C ARG A 204 -30.71 33.04 -37.56
N GLN A 205 -31.42 33.19 -38.71
CA GLN A 205 -31.53 32.14 -39.73
C GLN A 205 -30.23 31.92 -40.53
N PHE A 206 -29.35 32.93 -40.53
CA PHE A 206 -28.08 32.82 -41.26
C PHE A 206 -26.95 32.18 -40.44
N LEU A 207 -27.12 32.17 -39.12
CA LEU A 207 -26.14 31.59 -38.17
C LEU A 207 -26.47 30.13 -37.78
N PHE A 208 -27.61 29.62 -38.24
CA PHE A 208 -28.01 28.24 -38.15
C PHE A 208 -27.85 27.56 -39.51
#